data_73e8aba803a4530bc0dd2472c8a1c1ab
#
_entry.id   73e8aba803a4530bc0dd2472c8a1c1ab
#
_cell.length_a   1.000
_cell.length_b   1.000
_cell.length_c   1.000
_cell.angle_alpha   90.00
_cell.angle_beta   90.00
_cell.angle_gamma   90.00
#
_symmetry.space_group_name_H-M   'P 1'
#
loop_
_entity.id
_entity.type
_entity.pdbx_description
1 polymer ?
#
loop_
_entity_poly.entity_id
_entity_poly.type
_entity_poly.pdbx_seq_one_letter_code
_entity_poly.pdbx_strand_id
1 'polypeptide(L)'
;MKLLIMILNKVDVLEDLLLELANRQIKGATILSSTGMAHTLYNSSNDQEASFFLGSIRTLLNPEREESKTILLVLKEEQVSSAVEAVEKVTGGLDKPDTGIVFTLPVDYIKGIVF
;
A
#
# COMPACT_ATOMS: atom_id res chain seq x y z
N MET A 1 10.66 14.26 10.47
CA MET A 1 10.71 13.15 9.51
C MET A 1 9.65 12.13 9.81
N LYS A 2 9.05 11.57 8.79
CA LYS A 2 8.02 10.55 8.90
C LYS A 2 8.38 9.35 8.05
N LEU A 3 8.05 8.16 8.54
CA LEU A 3 8.03 6.95 7.72
C LEU A 3 6.60 6.78 7.22
N LEU A 4 6.42 6.91 5.92
CA LEU A 4 5.13 6.62 5.29
C LEU A 4 5.16 5.18 4.83
N ILE A 5 4.16 4.42 5.25
CA ILE A 5 3.95 3.04 4.85
C ILE A 5 2.68 2.98 4.04
N MET A 6 2.79 2.45 2.84
CA MET A 6 1.68 2.32 1.93
C MET A 6 1.56 0.85 1.56
N ILE A 7 0.42 0.24 1.85
CA ILE A 7 0.14 -1.13 1.42
C ILE A 7 -0.83 -1.03 0.26
N LEU A 8 -0.32 -1.33 -0.93
CA LEU A 8 -1.05 -1.17 -2.18
C LEU A 8 -1.60 -2.51 -2.61
N ASN A 9 -2.92 -2.65 -2.57
CA ASN A 9 -3.61 -3.84 -3.04
C ASN A 9 -3.87 -3.78 -4.55
N LYS A 10 -4.12 -2.58 -5.05
CA LYS A 10 -4.31 -2.34 -6.48
C LYS A 10 -2.94 -2.23 -7.16
N VAL A 11 -2.27 -3.39 -7.32
CA VAL A 11 -0.87 -3.42 -7.74
C VAL A 11 -0.65 -3.02 -9.21
N ASP A 12 -1.69 -3.05 -10.03
CA ASP A 12 -1.61 -2.66 -11.43
C ASP A 12 -1.27 -1.17 -11.62
N VAL A 13 -1.46 -0.34 -10.59
CA VAL A 13 -1.12 1.10 -10.66
C VAL A 13 0.23 1.43 -10.01
N LEU A 14 1.02 0.42 -9.63
CA LEU A 14 2.29 0.67 -8.93
C LEU A 14 3.22 1.56 -9.75
N GLU A 15 3.40 1.25 -11.01
CA GLU A 15 4.30 2.03 -11.88
C GLU A 15 3.83 3.47 -12.01
N ASP A 16 2.53 3.67 -12.21
CA ASP A 16 1.95 5.01 -12.27
C ASP A 16 2.15 5.77 -10.96
N LEU A 17 2.03 5.08 -9.83
CA LEU A 17 2.27 5.67 -8.52
C LEU A 17 3.72 6.14 -8.38
N LEU A 18 4.67 5.31 -8.77
CA LEU A 18 6.09 5.67 -8.67
C LEU A 18 6.42 6.88 -9.56
N LEU A 19 5.85 6.92 -10.75
CA LEU A 19 6.01 8.08 -11.65
C LEU A 19 5.39 9.35 -11.04
N GLU A 20 4.21 9.24 -10.47
CA GLU A 20 3.55 10.38 -9.84
C GLU A 20 4.34 10.89 -8.63
N LEU A 21 4.87 9.99 -7.81
CA LEU A 21 5.73 10.37 -6.69
C LEU A 21 6.99 11.10 -7.18
N ALA A 22 7.63 10.57 -8.23
CA ALA A 22 8.82 11.18 -8.80
C ALA A 22 8.52 12.58 -9.34
N ASN A 23 7.37 12.77 -9.99
CA ASN A 23 6.92 14.07 -10.48
C ASN A 23 6.70 15.09 -9.36
N ARG A 24 6.44 14.60 -8.15
CA ARG A 24 6.29 15.43 -6.95
C ARG A 24 7.58 15.56 -6.17
N GLN A 25 8.70 15.18 -6.76
CA GLN A 25 10.03 15.24 -6.14
C GLN A 25 10.15 14.33 -4.92
N ILE A 26 9.37 13.27 -4.88
CA ILE A 26 9.43 12.24 -3.84
C ILE A 26 10.11 11.02 -4.45
N LYS A 27 11.31 10.74 -3.97
CA LYS A 27 12.17 9.67 -4.50
C LYS A 27 12.62 8.78 -3.34
N GLY A 28 13.19 7.65 -3.66
CA GLY A 28 13.76 6.77 -2.65
C GLY A 28 12.77 5.81 -2.02
N ALA A 29 11.71 5.47 -2.74
CA ALA A 29 10.77 4.45 -2.27
C ALA A 29 11.43 3.07 -2.25
N THR A 30 11.15 2.30 -1.21
CA THR A 30 11.53 0.90 -1.12
C THR A 30 10.26 0.06 -1.25
N ILE A 31 10.29 -0.93 -2.14
CA ILE A 31 9.10 -1.72 -2.46
C ILE A 31 9.34 -3.15 -2.04
N LEU A 32 8.39 -3.70 -1.28
CA LEU A 32 8.41 -5.08 -0.78
C LEU A 32 7.16 -5.80 -1.28
N SER A 33 7.31 -7.07 -1.62
CA SER A 33 6.15 -7.92 -1.85
C SER A 33 5.55 -8.29 -0.49
N SER A 34 4.24 -8.24 -0.39
CA SER A 34 3.54 -8.51 0.86
C SER A 34 2.23 -9.24 0.60
N THR A 35 1.73 -9.92 1.64
CA THR A 35 0.51 -10.71 1.56
C THR A 35 -0.37 -10.38 2.77
N GLY A 36 -1.61 -10.01 2.50
CA GLY A 36 -2.56 -9.71 3.55
C GLY A 36 -3.21 -10.95 4.13
N MET A 37 -3.83 -10.79 5.30
CA MET A 37 -4.52 -11.90 5.99
C MET A 37 -5.65 -12.45 5.14
N ALA A 38 -6.47 -11.58 4.56
CA ALA A 38 -7.62 -12.01 3.76
C ALA A 38 -7.18 -12.80 2.53
N HIS A 39 -6.15 -12.32 1.83
CA HIS A 39 -5.61 -13.00 0.66
C HIS A 39 -5.00 -14.35 1.02
N THR A 40 -4.26 -14.41 2.12
CA THR A 40 -3.68 -15.66 2.62
C THR A 40 -4.75 -16.68 2.95
N LEU A 41 -5.80 -16.26 3.65
CA LEU A 41 -6.91 -17.15 4.02
C LEU A 41 -7.71 -17.59 2.80
N TYR A 42 -7.86 -16.73 1.81
CA TYR A 42 -8.54 -17.09 0.55
C TYR A 42 -7.83 -18.25 -0.13
N ASN A 43 -6.50 -18.28 -0.08
CA ASN A 43 -5.69 -19.33 -0.71
C ASN A 43 -5.61 -20.60 0.15
N SER A 44 -6.02 -20.55 1.44
CA SER A 44 -6.03 -21.69 2.37
C SER A 44 -7.42 -22.30 2.42
N SER A 45 -7.83 -22.96 1.36
CA SER A 45 -9.23 -23.35 1.15
C SER A 45 -9.76 -24.49 2.04
N ASN A 46 -8.95 -25.07 2.95
CA ASN A 46 -9.32 -26.27 3.71
C ASN A 46 -9.79 -26.01 5.14
N ASP A 47 -9.84 -24.76 5.59
CA ASP A 47 -10.27 -24.39 6.93
C ASP A 47 -11.71 -23.86 6.88
N GLN A 48 -12.63 -24.50 7.65
CA GLN A 48 -14.02 -24.06 7.67
C GLN A 48 -14.19 -22.66 8.27
N GLU A 49 -13.37 -22.30 9.26
CA GLU A 49 -13.41 -20.96 9.83
C GLU A 49 -12.94 -19.93 8.82
N ALA A 50 -11.89 -20.23 8.08
CA ALA A 50 -11.43 -19.37 6.99
C ALA A 50 -12.48 -19.24 5.91
N SER A 51 -13.18 -20.32 5.58
CA SER A 51 -14.26 -20.29 4.59
C SER A 51 -15.41 -19.37 5.02
N PHE A 52 -15.76 -19.39 6.30
CA PHE A 52 -16.79 -18.51 6.84
C PHE A 52 -16.36 -17.03 6.75
N PHE A 53 -15.13 -16.75 7.17
CA PHE A 53 -14.54 -15.41 7.09
C PHE A 53 -14.52 -14.92 5.63
N LEU A 54 -14.07 -15.79 4.72
CA LEU A 54 -13.97 -15.46 3.29
C LEU A 54 -15.33 -15.22 2.66
N GLY A 55 -16.38 -15.90 3.15
CA GLY A 55 -17.74 -15.69 2.68
C GLY A 55 -18.22 -14.26 2.89
N SER A 56 -17.78 -13.62 3.98
CA SER A 56 -18.18 -12.25 4.30
C SER A 56 -17.37 -11.17 3.56
N ILE A 57 -16.16 -11.50 3.10
CA ILE A 57 -15.27 -10.54 2.44
C ILE A 57 -15.02 -10.85 0.97
N ARG A 58 -15.56 -11.96 0.47
CA ARG A 58 -15.30 -12.44 -0.88
C ARG A 58 -15.64 -11.40 -1.96
N THR A 59 -16.63 -10.57 -1.72
CA THR A 59 -17.00 -9.51 -2.64
C THR A 59 -15.99 -8.35 -2.67
N LEU A 60 -15.14 -8.24 -1.66
CA LEU A 60 -14.13 -7.19 -1.54
C LEU A 60 -12.78 -7.61 -2.09
N LEU A 61 -12.56 -8.92 -2.25
CA LEU A 61 -11.31 -9.45 -2.76
C LEU A 61 -11.40 -9.72 -4.25
N ASN A 62 -10.33 -9.39 -4.95
CA ASN A 62 -10.12 -9.84 -6.30
C ASN A 62 -9.27 -11.11 -6.24
N PRO A 63 -9.84 -12.31 -6.49
CA PRO A 63 -9.08 -13.56 -6.35
C PRO A 63 -7.97 -13.70 -7.38
N GLU A 64 -8.03 -12.95 -8.48
CA GLU A 64 -6.99 -12.94 -9.50
C GLU A 64 -5.89 -11.94 -9.21
N ARG A 65 -6.08 -11.09 -8.19
CA ARG A 65 -5.08 -10.09 -7.82
C ARG A 65 -3.83 -10.77 -7.29
N GLU A 66 -2.69 -10.27 -7.74
CA GLU A 66 -1.41 -10.65 -7.18
C GLU A 66 -1.28 -10.18 -5.73
N GLU A 67 -0.24 -10.65 -5.04
CA GLU A 67 0.07 -10.18 -3.70
C GLU A 67 0.20 -8.65 -3.69
N SER A 68 -0.11 -8.04 -2.54
CA SER A 68 0.03 -6.61 -2.37
C SER A 68 1.50 -6.17 -2.44
N LYS A 69 1.72 -4.87 -2.61
CA LYS A 69 3.05 -4.27 -2.51
C LYS A 69 3.06 -3.30 -1.34
N THR A 70 4.09 -3.40 -0.53
CA THR A 70 4.31 -2.48 0.57
C THR A 70 5.40 -1.50 0.17
N ILE A 71 5.10 -0.22 0.21
CA ILE A 71 6.01 0.85 -0.19
C ILE A 71 6.39 1.64 1.06
N LEU A 72 7.70 1.76 1.29
CA LEU A 72 8.25 2.51 2.41
C LEU A 72 8.90 3.78 1.89
N LEU A 73 8.55 4.90 2.50
CA LEU A 73 9.11 6.21 2.16
C LEU A 73 9.46 6.95 3.43
N VAL A 74 10.70 7.44 3.52
CA VAL A 74 11.07 8.38 4.57
C VAL A 74 10.92 9.78 4.01
N LEU A 75 10.05 10.57 4.62
CA LEU A 75 9.63 11.87 4.10
C LEU A 75 9.80 12.97 5.14
N LYS A 76 9.95 14.18 4.66
CA LYS A 76 9.70 15.35 5.49
C LYS A 76 8.21 15.45 5.76
N GLU A 77 7.86 16.00 6.90
CA GLU A 77 6.45 16.11 7.30
C GLU A 77 5.61 16.83 6.23
N GLU A 78 6.15 17.87 5.64
CA GLU A 78 5.44 18.64 4.60
C GLU A 78 5.25 17.88 3.29
N GLN A 79 5.94 16.76 3.08
CA GLN A 79 5.78 15.93 1.88
C GLN A 79 4.68 14.88 2.02
N VAL A 80 4.19 14.64 3.23
CA VAL A 80 3.21 13.57 3.48
C VAL A 80 1.93 13.80 2.69
N SER A 81 1.38 15.00 2.73
CA SER A 81 0.13 15.28 2.00
C SER A 81 0.30 15.09 0.49
N SER A 82 1.45 15.48 -0.06
CA SER A 82 1.72 15.28 -1.48
C SER A 82 1.80 13.80 -1.84
N ALA A 83 2.42 12.98 -0.99
CA ALA A 83 2.48 11.54 -1.21
C ALA A 83 1.10 10.91 -1.15
N VAL A 84 0.26 11.33 -0.21
CA VAL A 84 -1.11 10.83 -0.09
C VAL A 84 -1.93 11.24 -1.32
N GLU A 85 -1.80 12.48 -1.77
CA GLU A 85 -2.47 12.94 -3.00
C GLU A 85 -2.06 12.09 -4.20
N ALA A 86 -0.79 11.72 -4.29
CA ALA A 86 -0.30 10.89 -5.39
C ALA A 86 -0.99 9.53 -5.41
N VAL A 87 -1.10 8.88 -4.26
CA VAL A 87 -1.74 7.56 -4.19
C VAL A 87 -3.25 7.66 -4.46
N GLU A 88 -3.90 8.70 -3.96
CA GLU A 88 -5.33 8.91 -4.22
C GLU A 88 -5.58 9.12 -5.72
N LYS A 89 -4.69 9.88 -6.38
CA LYS A 89 -4.82 10.16 -7.81
C LYS A 89 -4.72 8.89 -8.65
N VAL A 90 -3.72 8.05 -8.39
CA VAL A 90 -3.48 6.88 -9.25
C VAL A 90 -4.40 5.72 -8.92
N THR A 91 -4.90 5.62 -7.68
CA THR A 91 -5.80 4.53 -7.28
C THR A 91 -7.27 4.86 -7.52
N GLY A 92 -7.58 6.13 -7.63
CA GLY A 92 -8.97 6.58 -7.72
C GLY A 92 -9.64 6.77 -6.36
N GLY A 93 -8.90 6.58 -5.28
CA GLY A 93 -9.37 6.81 -3.92
C GLY A 93 -9.15 5.62 -3.00
N LEU A 94 -8.55 5.87 -1.86
CA LEU A 94 -8.27 4.82 -0.86
C LEU A 94 -9.53 4.39 -0.10
N ASP A 95 -10.63 5.11 -0.26
CA ASP A 95 -11.92 4.75 0.33
C ASP A 95 -12.59 3.58 -0.41
N LYS A 96 -12.09 3.21 -1.57
CA LYS A 96 -12.64 2.11 -2.35
C LYS A 96 -12.12 0.76 -1.85
N PRO A 97 -12.94 -0.29 -1.96
CA PRO A 97 -12.51 -1.63 -1.53
C PRO A 97 -11.28 -2.14 -2.27
N ASP A 98 -10.46 -2.91 -1.59
CA ASP A 98 -9.29 -3.62 -2.14
C ASP A 98 -8.32 -2.69 -2.88
N THR A 99 -8.15 -1.49 -2.37
CA THR A 99 -7.28 -0.46 -2.97
C THR A 99 -5.95 -0.35 -2.23
N GLY A 100 -6.01 -0.11 -0.94
CA GLY A 100 -4.81 0.03 -0.13
C GLY A 100 -5.03 0.85 1.12
N ILE A 101 -3.95 1.03 1.87
CA ILE A 101 -3.93 1.82 3.10
C ILE A 101 -2.61 2.59 3.17
N VAL A 102 -2.66 3.79 3.72
CA VAL A 102 -1.49 4.62 3.96
C VAL A 102 -1.51 5.06 5.42
N PHE A 103 -0.37 4.96 6.07
CA PHE A 103 -0.22 5.47 7.43
C PHE A 103 1.21 5.93 7.65
N THR A 104 1.42 6.74 8.68
CA THR A 104 2.74 7.29 8.98
C THR A 104 3.13 7.04 10.42
N LEU A 105 4.44 6.98 10.63
CA LEU A 105 5.07 6.88 11.95
C LEU A 105 6.16 7.95 12.06
N PRO A 106 6.41 8.49 13.26
CA PRO A 106 7.54 9.39 13.44
C PRO A 106 8.86 8.63 13.31
N VAL A 107 9.88 9.30 12.75
CA VAL A 107 11.25 8.78 12.67
C VAL A 107 12.10 9.61 13.64
N ASP A 108 12.60 8.96 14.67
CA ASP A 108 13.37 9.65 15.71
C ASP A 108 14.80 9.95 15.30
N TYR A 109 15.39 9.11 14.46
CA TYR A 109 16.78 9.24 14.05
C TYR A 109 16.94 8.74 12.62
N ILE A 110 17.72 9.46 11.84
CA ILE A 110 18.01 9.07 10.46
C ILE A 110 19.44 9.48 10.09
N LYS A 111 20.11 8.63 9.32
CA LYS A 111 21.43 8.91 8.79
C LYS A 111 21.56 8.20 7.45
N GLY A 112 22.20 8.86 6.50
CA GLY A 112 22.47 8.24 5.20
C GLY A 112 21.42 8.47 4.13
N ILE A 113 20.59 9.50 4.31
CA ILE A 113 19.57 9.84 3.32
C ILE A 113 19.89 11.23 2.72
N VAL A 114 19.58 11.38 1.45
CA VAL A 114 19.73 12.65 0.72
C VAL A 114 18.36 13.03 0.18
N PHE A 115 17.93 14.21 0.52
CA PHE A 115 16.64 14.75 0.03
C PHE A 115 16.85 15.71 -1.12
#